data_2bbde6e1ddd64a92490d1d90be4b3bdf
#
_entry.id   2bbde6e1ddd64a92490d1d90be4b3bdf
#
_cell.length_a   1.000
_cell.length_b   1.000
_cell.length_c   1.000
_cell.angle_alpha   90.00
_cell.angle_beta   90.00
_cell.angle_gamma   90.00
#
_symmetry.space_group_name_H-M   'P 1'
#
loop_
_entity.id
_entity.type
_entity.pdbx_description
1 polymer ?
#
loop_
_entity_poly.entity_id
_entity_poly.type
_entity_poly.pdbx_seq_one_letter_code
_entity_poly.pdbx_strand_id
1 'polypeptide(L)'
;YGIIVTTIISGLIEIYSFILVRTSIFVNSVLYLFSLKSLFLCFLVWIYLFTIYTVIVTINLKNKDYSRYRLAIIISTIVFIIVSLTTMILPIDIIETDGLLLPTGVGVDIIYVLSLILFIIMISVIISNRRNLKNKKYYPMYFLLVILGIMIIVQKIFPSLLLINFSLSILIYIM
;
A
#
# COMPACT_ATOMS: atom_id res chain seq x y z
N TYR A 1 -5.26 1.10 14.67
CA TYR A 1 -3.87 1.02 15.17
C TYR A 1 -2.91 0.46 14.11
N GLY A 2 -3.23 -0.65 13.40
CA GLY A 2 -2.32 -1.27 12.42
C GLY A 2 -1.85 -0.31 11.32
N ILE A 3 -2.74 0.52 10.78
CA ILE A 3 -2.42 1.51 9.74
C ILE A 3 -1.41 2.54 10.26
N ILE A 4 -1.59 3.04 11.48
CA ILE A 4 -0.67 4.02 12.09
C ILE A 4 0.72 3.40 12.30
N VAL A 5 0.77 2.18 12.83
CA VAL A 5 2.04 1.47 13.06
C VAL A 5 2.79 1.23 11.75
N THR A 6 2.10 0.75 10.69
CA THR A 6 2.74 0.56 9.38
C THR A 6 3.24 1.85 8.77
N THR A 7 2.56 2.98 8.97
CA THR A 7 3.02 4.28 8.47
C THR A 7 4.27 4.76 9.21
N ILE A 8 4.32 4.61 10.54
CA ILE A 8 5.52 4.98 11.31
C ILE A 8 6.71 4.13 10.87
N ILE A 9 6.53 2.81 10.73
CA ILE A 9 7.58 1.89 10.28
C ILE A 9 8.06 2.28 8.88
N SER A 10 7.14 2.54 7.94
CA SER A 10 7.53 2.92 6.57
C SER A 10 8.29 4.23 6.54
N GLY A 11 7.90 5.22 7.36
CA GLY A 11 8.63 6.49 7.49
C GLY A 11 10.06 6.32 8.00
N LEU A 12 10.26 5.45 8.99
CA LEU A 12 11.61 5.15 9.50
C LEU A 12 12.47 4.45 8.44
N ILE A 13 11.91 3.50 7.69
CA ILE A 13 12.62 2.80 6.62
C ILE A 13 12.98 3.79 5.49
N GLU A 14 12.10 4.75 5.16
CA GLU A 14 12.37 5.76 4.14
C GLU A 14 13.52 6.68 4.54
N ILE A 15 13.52 7.17 5.79
CA ILE A 15 14.62 7.99 6.31
C ILE A 15 15.93 7.20 6.24
N TYR A 16 15.91 5.92 6.64
CA TYR A 16 17.08 5.04 6.56
C TYR A 16 17.55 4.86 5.11
N SER A 17 16.64 4.61 4.17
CA SER A 17 16.95 4.47 2.74
C SER A 17 17.56 5.76 2.17
N PHE A 18 17.01 6.92 2.55
CA PHE A 18 17.54 8.23 2.13
C PHE A 18 18.97 8.47 2.62
N ILE A 19 19.27 8.10 3.87
CA ILE A 19 20.61 8.20 4.43
C ILE A 19 21.58 7.29 3.64
N LEU A 20 21.17 6.06 3.33
CA LEU A 20 21.99 5.12 2.56
C LEU A 20 22.33 5.63 1.15
N VAL A 21 21.35 6.25 0.47
CA VAL A 21 21.56 6.85 -0.87
C VAL A 21 22.54 8.02 -0.80
N ARG A 22 22.39 8.90 0.20
CA ARG A 22 23.23 10.09 0.34
C ARG A 22 24.69 9.80 0.69
N THR A 23 24.95 8.68 1.37
CA THR A 23 26.32 8.27 1.70
C THR A 23 27.07 7.66 0.52
N SER A 24 26.48 7.58 -0.68
CA SER A 24 27.01 7.17 -1.99
C SER A 24 27.83 5.85 -2.04
N ILE A 25 28.19 5.28 -0.91
CA ILE A 25 29.04 4.10 -0.79
C ILE A 25 28.25 2.80 -1.01
N PHE A 26 26.91 2.85 -0.97
CA PHE A 26 26.10 1.64 -0.83
C PHE A 26 24.93 1.49 -1.82
N VAL A 27 24.93 2.22 -2.95
CA VAL A 27 23.81 2.18 -3.92
C VAL A 27 23.55 0.75 -4.44
N ASN A 28 24.59 -0.08 -4.57
CA ASN A 28 24.47 -1.49 -4.95
C ASN A 28 24.54 -2.44 -3.75
N SER A 29 24.39 -1.94 -2.52
CA SER A 29 24.49 -2.79 -1.35
C SER A 29 23.20 -3.59 -1.14
N VAL A 30 23.36 -4.81 -0.63
CA VAL A 30 22.24 -5.67 -0.20
C VAL A 30 21.32 -4.92 0.80
N LEU A 31 21.88 -4.03 1.62
CA LEU A 31 21.13 -3.22 2.59
C LEU A 31 20.17 -2.25 1.92
N TYR A 32 20.59 -1.58 0.84
CA TYR A 32 19.70 -0.67 0.10
C TYR A 32 18.57 -1.43 -0.58
N LEU A 33 18.86 -2.54 -1.24
CA LEU A 33 17.85 -3.42 -1.85
C LEU A 33 16.85 -3.95 -0.80
N PHE A 34 17.35 -4.34 0.36
CA PHE A 34 16.50 -4.81 1.46
C PHE A 34 15.59 -3.69 1.99
N SER A 35 16.12 -2.47 2.18
CA SER A 35 15.31 -1.34 2.63
C SER A 35 14.24 -0.96 1.60
N LEU A 36 14.57 -0.98 0.32
CA LEU A 36 13.63 -0.72 -0.77
C LEU A 36 12.50 -1.76 -0.82
N LYS A 37 12.84 -3.06 -0.73
CA LYS A 37 11.87 -4.14 -0.65
C LYS A 37 10.96 -3.99 0.57
N SER A 38 11.53 -3.61 1.71
CA SER A 38 10.76 -3.38 2.94
C SER A 38 9.78 -2.21 2.81
N LEU A 39 10.15 -1.14 2.11
CA LEU A 39 9.23 -0.03 1.78
C LEU A 39 8.05 -0.49 0.94
N PHE A 40 8.30 -1.25 -0.12
CA PHE A 40 7.24 -1.79 -0.95
C PHE A 40 6.33 -2.76 -0.20
N LEU A 41 6.90 -3.57 0.69
CA LEU A 41 6.11 -4.44 1.57
C LEU A 41 5.20 -3.63 2.50
N CYS A 42 5.72 -2.59 3.15
CA CYS A 42 4.93 -1.69 4.01
C CYS A 42 3.77 -1.05 3.23
N PHE A 43 4.03 -0.64 1.98
CA PHE A 43 3.01 -0.08 1.11
C PHE A 43 1.89 -1.09 0.81
N LEU A 44 2.23 -2.33 0.45
CA LEU A 44 1.26 -3.39 0.20
C LEU A 44 0.44 -3.72 1.47
N VAL A 45 1.11 -3.86 2.61
CA VAL A 45 0.44 -4.11 3.91
C VAL A 45 -0.54 -2.99 4.24
N TRP A 46 -0.15 -1.74 3.98
CA TRP A 46 -1.00 -0.59 4.23
C TRP A 46 -2.26 -0.60 3.36
N ILE A 47 -2.13 -0.80 2.03
CA ILE A 47 -3.27 -0.91 1.11
C ILE A 47 -4.18 -2.06 1.53
N TYR A 48 -3.60 -3.20 1.91
CA TYR A 48 -4.36 -4.36 2.36
C TYR A 48 -5.15 -4.07 3.65
N LEU A 49 -4.54 -3.47 4.66
CA LEU A 49 -5.22 -3.08 5.90
C LEU A 49 -6.36 -2.09 5.62
N PHE A 50 -6.15 -1.15 4.71
CA PHE A 50 -7.18 -0.21 4.31
C PHE A 50 -8.33 -0.90 3.57
N THR A 51 -8.03 -1.88 2.74
CA THR A 51 -9.04 -2.72 2.06
C THR A 51 -9.88 -3.49 3.08
N ILE A 52 -9.25 -4.15 4.06
CA ILE A 52 -9.96 -4.84 5.14
C ILE A 52 -10.83 -3.87 5.94
N TYR A 53 -10.29 -2.72 6.32
CA TYR A 53 -11.03 -1.69 7.04
C TYR A 53 -12.29 -1.28 6.25
N THR A 54 -12.16 -1.02 4.95
CA THR A 54 -13.27 -0.68 4.06
C THR A 54 -14.34 -1.78 4.04
N VAL A 55 -13.91 -3.05 3.93
CA VAL A 55 -14.79 -4.22 3.95
C VAL A 55 -15.53 -4.32 5.28
N ILE A 56 -14.84 -4.23 6.40
CA ILE A 56 -15.44 -4.36 7.75
C ILE A 56 -16.45 -3.24 7.99
N VAL A 57 -16.10 -1.99 7.71
CA VAL A 57 -16.99 -0.83 7.89
C VAL A 57 -18.25 -0.97 7.05
N THR A 58 -18.11 -1.46 5.81
CA THR A 58 -19.24 -1.59 4.88
C THR A 58 -20.17 -2.75 5.25
N ILE A 59 -19.64 -3.84 5.79
CA ILE A 59 -20.40 -5.03 6.20
C ILE A 59 -21.10 -4.81 7.54
N ASN A 60 -20.46 -4.16 8.49
CA ASN A 60 -21.03 -3.89 9.83
C ASN A 60 -22.37 -3.12 9.74
N LEU A 61 -22.60 -2.45 8.62
CA LEU A 61 -23.86 -1.76 8.34
C LEU A 61 -25.03 -2.71 7.95
N LYS A 62 -24.74 -3.96 7.58
CA LYS A 62 -25.74 -4.91 7.04
C LYS A 62 -26.21 -6.02 7.97
N ASN A 63 -25.57 -6.22 9.07
CA ASN A 63 -25.96 -7.06 10.22
C ASN A 63 -26.34 -8.55 10.02
N LYS A 64 -26.09 -9.22 8.89
CA LYS A 64 -26.63 -10.57 8.72
C LYS A 64 -25.65 -11.73 8.47
N ASP A 65 -24.40 -11.47 8.04
CA ASP A 65 -23.50 -12.58 7.64
C ASP A 65 -22.05 -12.45 8.15
N TYR A 66 -21.86 -11.94 9.34
CA TYR A 66 -20.52 -11.67 9.89
C TYR A 66 -19.60 -12.91 9.90
N SER A 67 -20.15 -14.11 10.12
CA SER A 67 -19.32 -15.33 10.16
C SER A 67 -18.72 -15.72 8.81
N ARG A 68 -19.47 -15.59 7.73
CA ARG A 68 -18.97 -15.87 6.36
C ARG A 68 -17.89 -14.89 5.94
N TYR A 69 -18.09 -13.59 6.26
CA TYR A 69 -17.10 -12.57 5.96
C TYR A 69 -15.82 -12.72 6.77
N ARG A 70 -15.92 -13.15 8.03
CA ARG A 70 -14.77 -13.44 8.87
C ARG A 70 -13.86 -14.51 8.25
N LEU A 71 -14.46 -15.60 7.76
CA LEU A 71 -13.72 -16.67 7.09
C LEU A 71 -13.04 -16.14 5.80
N ALA A 72 -13.76 -15.37 4.99
CA ALA A 72 -13.21 -14.76 3.77
C ALA A 72 -12.03 -13.82 4.08
N ILE A 73 -12.12 -13.00 5.14
CA ILE A 73 -11.04 -12.12 5.58
C ILE A 73 -9.83 -12.97 6.03
N ILE A 74 -10.03 -14.05 6.79
CA ILE A 74 -8.92 -14.92 7.23
C ILE A 74 -8.22 -15.54 6.03
N ILE A 75 -8.97 -16.12 5.08
CA ILE A 75 -8.41 -16.72 3.87
C ILE A 75 -7.65 -15.66 3.05
N SER A 76 -8.25 -14.49 2.83
CA SER A 76 -7.60 -13.42 2.08
C SER A 76 -6.31 -12.93 2.77
N THR A 77 -6.28 -12.91 4.12
CA THR A 77 -5.08 -12.55 4.88
C THR A 77 -3.96 -13.58 4.68
N ILE A 78 -4.28 -14.87 4.72
CA ILE A 78 -3.29 -15.92 4.49
C ILE A 78 -2.72 -15.82 3.07
N VAL A 79 -3.59 -15.68 2.07
CA VAL A 79 -3.17 -15.51 0.66
C VAL A 79 -2.31 -14.25 0.52
N PHE A 80 -2.71 -13.13 1.12
CA PHE A 80 -1.96 -11.90 1.08
C PHE A 80 -0.56 -12.05 1.70
N ILE A 81 -0.42 -12.71 2.84
CA ILE A 81 0.86 -12.98 3.47
C ILE A 81 1.77 -13.80 2.54
N ILE A 82 1.25 -14.87 1.95
CA ILE A 82 2.02 -15.72 1.03
C ILE A 82 2.51 -14.89 -0.17
N VAL A 83 1.62 -14.12 -0.79
CA VAL A 83 1.97 -13.30 -1.94
C VAL A 83 2.96 -12.19 -1.57
N SER A 84 2.80 -11.56 -0.41
CA SER A 84 3.74 -10.53 0.07
C SER A 84 5.14 -11.09 0.34
N LEU A 85 5.23 -12.31 0.87
CA LEU A 85 6.51 -12.97 1.07
C LEU A 85 7.18 -13.34 -0.26
N THR A 86 6.40 -13.78 -1.26
CA THR A 86 6.96 -14.04 -2.60
C THR A 86 7.49 -12.78 -3.28
N THR A 87 6.87 -11.60 -3.07
CA THR A 87 7.41 -10.35 -3.62
C THR A 87 8.77 -9.96 -3.05
N MET A 88 9.09 -10.40 -1.82
CA MET A 88 10.42 -10.16 -1.21
C MET A 88 11.52 -10.98 -1.88
N ILE A 89 11.19 -12.12 -2.47
CA ILE A 89 12.16 -13.01 -3.15
C ILE A 89 12.42 -12.53 -4.58
N LEU A 90 11.45 -11.88 -5.22
CA LEU A 90 11.55 -11.45 -6.60
C LEU A 90 12.67 -10.41 -6.81
N PRO A 91 13.34 -10.43 -7.98
CA PRO A 91 14.39 -9.47 -8.30
C PRO A 91 13.79 -8.06 -8.45
N ILE A 92 14.50 -7.09 -7.87
CA ILE A 92 14.30 -5.66 -8.10
C ILE A 92 15.62 -5.13 -8.62
N ASP A 93 15.59 -4.54 -9.80
CA ASP A 93 16.72 -3.90 -10.43
C ASP A 93 16.70 -2.40 -10.14
N ILE A 94 17.86 -1.79 -10.04
CA ILE A 94 17.99 -0.33 -9.85
C ILE A 94 18.67 0.21 -11.09
N ILE A 95 17.95 1.11 -11.79
CA ILE A 95 18.49 1.82 -12.94
C ILE A 95 18.79 3.24 -12.51
N GLU A 96 20.00 3.72 -12.78
CA GLU A 96 20.37 5.10 -12.61
C GLU A 96 20.09 5.87 -13.90
N THR A 97 19.21 6.85 -13.83
CA THR A 97 18.87 7.72 -14.95
C THR A 97 18.89 9.16 -14.46
N ASP A 98 19.72 10.00 -15.06
CA ASP A 98 19.87 11.43 -14.70
C ASP A 98 20.17 11.69 -13.21
N GLY A 99 20.97 10.79 -12.58
CA GLY A 99 21.30 10.89 -11.16
C GLY A 99 20.17 10.46 -10.21
N LEU A 100 19.08 9.91 -10.75
CA LEU A 100 17.97 9.34 -9.99
C LEU A 100 18.03 7.81 -10.03
N LEU A 101 17.84 7.19 -8.86
CA LEU A 101 17.78 5.75 -8.73
C LEU A 101 16.33 5.28 -8.89
N LEU A 102 16.05 4.60 -9.97
CA LEU A 102 14.72 4.11 -10.30
C LEU A 102 14.63 2.59 -10.02
N PRO A 103 13.75 2.17 -9.10
CA PRO A 103 13.49 0.76 -8.92
C PRO A 103 12.65 0.25 -10.10
N THR A 104 13.13 -0.83 -10.73
CA THR A 104 12.50 -1.50 -11.87
C THR A 104 12.53 -3.01 -11.67
N GLY A 105 11.95 -3.75 -12.61
CA GLY A 105 11.96 -5.20 -12.61
C GLY A 105 10.64 -5.86 -12.21
N VAL A 106 10.61 -7.17 -12.35
CA VAL A 106 9.41 -7.98 -12.16
C VAL A 106 8.81 -7.81 -10.76
N GLY A 107 9.66 -7.68 -9.74
CA GLY A 107 9.20 -7.49 -8.35
C GLY A 107 8.39 -6.20 -8.20
N VAL A 108 8.84 -5.11 -8.80
CA VAL A 108 8.16 -3.81 -8.76
C VAL A 108 6.83 -3.87 -9.51
N ASP A 109 6.80 -4.46 -10.71
CA ASP A 109 5.58 -4.55 -11.52
C ASP A 109 4.50 -5.39 -10.82
N ILE A 110 4.88 -6.49 -10.18
CA ILE A 110 3.93 -7.32 -9.40
C ILE A 110 3.34 -6.52 -8.23
N ILE A 111 4.13 -5.73 -7.54
CA ILE A 111 3.65 -4.87 -6.44
C ILE A 111 2.61 -3.87 -6.94
N TYR A 112 2.84 -3.23 -8.08
CA TYR A 112 1.86 -2.32 -8.69
C TYR A 112 0.57 -3.05 -9.12
N VAL A 113 0.70 -4.23 -9.73
CA VAL A 113 -0.47 -5.04 -10.11
C VAL A 113 -1.29 -5.44 -8.89
N LEU A 114 -0.63 -5.89 -7.81
CA LEU A 114 -1.31 -6.25 -6.57
C LEU A 114 -2.01 -5.05 -5.93
N SER A 115 -1.35 -3.89 -5.89
CA SER A 115 -1.95 -2.66 -5.36
C SER A 115 -3.17 -2.24 -6.17
N LEU A 116 -3.13 -2.38 -7.50
CA LEU A 116 -4.25 -2.10 -8.38
C LEU A 116 -5.43 -3.07 -8.14
N ILE A 117 -5.14 -4.37 -7.97
CA ILE A 117 -6.17 -5.37 -7.66
C ILE A 117 -6.87 -5.04 -6.34
N LEU A 118 -6.11 -4.74 -5.27
CA LEU A 118 -6.67 -4.35 -3.98
C LEU A 118 -7.51 -3.07 -4.09
N PHE A 119 -7.06 -2.11 -4.88
CA PHE A 119 -7.77 -0.87 -5.15
C PHE A 119 -9.11 -1.12 -5.87
N ILE A 120 -9.13 -2.00 -6.89
CA ILE A 120 -10.35 -2.40 -7.60
C ILE A 120 -11.33 -3.12 -6.67
N ILE A 121 -10.84 -4.00 -5.80
CA ILE A 121 -11.67 -4.67 -4.79
C ILE A 121 -12.32 -3.63 -3.87
N MET A 122 -11.57 -2.66 -3.40
CA MET A 122 -12.06 -1.61 -2.52
C MET A 122 -13.14 -0.76 -3.18
N ILE A 123 -12.93 -0.35 -4.44
CA ILE A 123 -13.94 0.37 -5.25
C ILE A 123 -15.20 -0.48 -5.39
N SER A 124 -15.07 -1.75 -5.73
CA SER A 124 -16.20 -2.67 -5.93
C SER A 124 -17.04 -2.82 -4.66
N VAL A 125 -16.38 -2.95 -3.50
CA VAL A 125 -17.07 -3.03 -2.20
C VAL A 125 -17.83 -1.74 -1.89
N ILE A 126 -17.24 -0.58 -2.15
CA ILE A 126 -17.87 0.74 -1.93
C ILE A 126 -19.09 0.92 -2.86
N ILE A 127 -18.94 0.63 -4.16
CA ILE A 127 -20.02 0.76 -5.14
C ILE A 127 -21.18 -0.16 -4.79
N SER A 128 -20.91 -1.42 -4.46
CA SER A 128 -21.92 -2.41 -4.09
C SER A 128 -22.73 -2.01 -2.86
N ASN A 129 -22.15 -1.22 -1.98
CA ASN A 129 -22.76 -0.81 -0.72
C ASN A 129 -23.06 0.70 -0.64
N ARG A 130 -23.06 1.41 -1.78
CA ARG A 130 -23.24 2.87 -1.85
C ARG A 130 -24.52 3.38 -1.14
N ARG A 131 -25.59 2.57 -1.11
CA ARG A 131 -26.84 2.95 -0.44
C ARG A 131 -26.68 3.07 1.07
N ASN A 132 -25.81 2.26 1.66
CA ASN A 132 -25.54 2.25 3.10
C ASN A 132 -24.54 3.33 3.51
N LEU A 133 -23.75 3.83 2.55
CA LEU A 133 -22.65 4.78 2.76
C LEU A 133 -23.05 6.25 2.49
N LYS A 134 -24.37 6.54 2.40
CA LYS A 134 -24.86 7.92 2.11
C LYS A 134 -24.63 8.93 3.24
N ASN A 135 -24.29 8.49 4.45
CA ASN A 135 -24.08 9.39 5.58
C ASN A 135 -22.75 10.15 5.41
N LYS A 136 -22.74 11.43 5.77
CA LYS A 136 -21.56 12.32 5.76
C LYS A 136 -20.35 11.74 6.49
N LYS A 137 -20.57 10.84 7.45
CA LYS A 137 -19.53 10.09 8.18
C LYS A 137 -18.56 9.31 7.28
N TYR A 138 -19.00 8.92 6.06
CA TYR A 138 -18.19 8.10 5.14
C TYR A 138 -17.47 8.92 4.06
N TYR A 139 -17.66 10.25 4.01
CA TYR A 139 -16.96 11.12 3.06
C TYR A 139 -15.43 11.01 3.14
N PRO A 140 -14.79 10.92 4.32
CA PRO A 140 -13.36 10.73 4.39
C PRO A 140 -12.89 9.47 3.65
N MET A 141 -13.67 8.38 3.69
CA MET A 141 -13.32 7.13 3.01
C MET A 141 -13.31 7.27 1.47
N TYR A 142 -14.26 8.03 0.90
CA TYR A 142 -14.26 8.32 -0.54
C TYR A 142 -13.08 9.20 -0.93
N PHE A 143 -12.79 10.21 -0.13
CA PHE A 143 -11.66 11.11 -0.36
C PHE A 143 -10.32 10.36 -0.32
N LEU A 144 -10.15 9.47 0.67
CA LEU A 144 -9.00 8.58 0.78
C LEU A 144 -8.82 7.68 -0.44
N LEU A 145 -9.92 7.13 -0.96
CA LEU A 145 -9.89 6.28 -2.14
C LEU A 145 -9.43 7.05 -3.37
N VAL A 146 -9.90 8.30 -3.56
CA VAL A 146 -9.47 9.15 -4.68
C VAL A 146 -7.97 9.46 -4.57
N ILE A 147 -7.49 9.86 -3.38
CA ILE A 147 -6.07 10.13 -3.15
C ILE A 147 -5.23 8.87 -3.45
N LEU A 148 -5.62 7.72 -2.92
CA LEU A 148 -4.91 6.46 -3.14
C LEU A 148 -4.81 6.13 -4.64
N GLY A 149 -5.91 6.28 -5.39
CA GLY A 149 -5.92 6.05 -6.84
C GLY A 149 -4.95 6.98 -7.58
N ILE A 150 -4.98 8.28 -7.26
CA ILE A 150 -4.05 9.25 -7.84
C ILE A 150 -2.61 8.86 -7.52
N MET A 151 -2.33 8.45 -6.27
CA MET A 151 -0.99 8.09 -5.83
C MET A 151 -0.43 6.87 -6.54
N ILE A 152 -1.23 5.82 -6.73
CA ILE A 152 -0.81 4.62 -7.48
C ILE A 152 -0.40 5.00 -8.91
N ILE A 153 -1.18 5.88 -9.56
CA ILE A 153 -0.91 6.34 -10.93
C ILE A 153 0.37 7.20 -10.97
N VAL A 154 0.46 8.20 -10.08
CA VAL A 154 1.60 9.12 -10.04
C VAL A 154 2.89 8.37 -9.73
N GLN A 155 2.87 7.43 -8.80
CA GLN A 155 4.03 6.61 -8.46
C GLN A 155 4.49 5.72 -9.63
N LYS A 156 3.56 5.20 -10.44
CA LYS A 156 3.92 4.42 -11.63
C LYS A 156 4.55 5.29 -12.73
N ILE A 157 4.09 6.55 -12.88
CA ILE A 157 4.62 7.48 -13.89
C ILE A 157 5.94 8.09 -13.42
N PHE A 158 6.06 8.41 -12.14
CA PHE A 158 7.21 9.05 -11.52
C PHE A 158 7.75 8.21 -10.35
N PRO A 159 8.41 7.08 -10.63
CA PRO A 159 8.91 6.18 -9.57
C PRO A 159 9.99 6.83 -8.68
N SER A 160 10.63 7.90 -9.15
CA SER A 160 11.60 8.70 -8.37
C SER A 160 10.97 9.50 -7.24
N LEU A 161 9.68 9.81 -7.33
CA LEU A 161 8.96 10.49 -6.28
C LEU A 161 8.56 9.44 -5.23
N LEU A 162 9.29 9.39 -4.12
CA LEU A 162 8.92 8.59 -2.94
C LEU A 162 7.69 9.21 -2.25
N LEU A 163 6.57 9.28 -2.99
CA LEU A 163 5.33 9.92 -2.54
C LEU A 163 4.54 9.03 -1.57
N ILE A 164 4.95 7.77 -1.37
CA ILE A 164 4.21 6.80 -0.56
C ILE A 164 4.00 7.33 0.86
N ASN A 165 5.04 7.79 1.52
CA ASN A 165 4.93 8.25 2.91
C ASN A 165 4.27 9.62 3.05
N PHE A 166 4.44 10.50 2.07
CA PHE A 166 3.76 11.79 2.07
C PHE A 166 2.23 11.59 2.02
N SER A 167 1.75 10.73 1.14
CA SER A 167 0.33 10.41 1.06
C SER A 167 -0.19 9.67 2.28
N LEU A 168 0.59 8.74 2.83
CA LEU A 168 0.24 8.03 4.05
C LEU A 168 0.10 9.00 5.24
N SER A 169 0.98 9.99 5.33
CA SER A 169 0.91 11.02 6.38
C SER A 169 -0.33 11.90 6.26
N ILE A 170 -0.69 12.32 5.04
CA ILE A 170 -1.94 13.07 4.79
C ILE A 170 -3.15 12.22 5.18
N LEU A 171 -3.14 10.93 4.82
CA LEU A 171 -4.23 10.01 5.11
C LEU A 171 -4.48 9.84 6.61
N ILE A 172 -3.43 9.76 7.43
CA ILE A 172 -3.56 9.68 8.89
C ILE A 172 -4.15 10.96 9.46
N TYR A 173 -3.77 12.12 8.90
CA TYR A 173 -4.27 13.41 9.39
C TYR A 173 -5.77 13.59 9.12
N ILE A 174 -6.30 12.94 8.09
CA ILE A 174 -7.72 13.02 7.68
C ILE A 174 -8.60 11.99 8.40
N MET A 175 -8.03 10.88 8.88
CA MET A 175 -8.75 9.83 9.65
C MET A 175 -8.95 10.20 11.10
#